data_b35ac5345b0daaac0ae7ef825bec02cb
#
_entry.id   b35ac5345b0daaac0ae7ef825bec02cb
#
_cell.length_a   1.000
_cell.length_b   1.000
_cell.length_c   1.000
_cell.angle_alpha   90.00
_cell.angle_beta   90.00
_cell.angle_gamma   90.00
#
_symmetry.space_group_name_H-M   'P 1'
#
loop_
_entity.id
_entity.type
_entity.pdbx_description
1 polymer ?
#
loop_
_entity_poly.entity_id
_entity_poly.type
_entity_poly.pdbx_seq_one_letter_code
_entity_poly.pdbx_strand_id
1 'polypeptide(L)'
;MNKKETRIEKDSMGEFEVPIDAMYGASTARAIENFPISELKFSRSFIRALGEIKKACAVVNQNNKLLDKKIATAIIDGAEEVISGNHDKDFAVDIFQTGSGTSTNMNANEIIAKIASDKTGESIHPNDHVNMSQSSNDVIPTATNVAAVIDVTEGLIPELDNLISLLNEKAKQWEKVYKNGRTHLMDATPVSLGQEFSGYADLVNERMGDIKASLDNVQKLAIGGTAVGTGINAPNNFGADVASELQSSIGIPFKEVENHFTRQGSREEVVHLSSALKALAVSLFKIANDIRWMGSGPVSGLGDLKIPALQPGSSIMPGKVNPVIPEMMMQVSAQVIGNDTTITFSSANGNFELNTMLPVMAHNLLESIALLTTGVNVFGEKLIKDLEANTEKLNEDTQKNSILVTALVPKLGYDVAAEVAKEAMDNGLTIKDVLLSKELMTEGDIDDLLDIEKLI
;
A
#
# COMPACT_ATOMS: atom_id res chain seq x y z
N MET A 1 23.18 -20.24 30.23
CA MET A 1 22.96 -18.95 29.56
C MET A 1 24.11 -18.05 29.94
N ASN A 2 24.97 -17.66 28.99
CA ASN A 2 26.02 -16.68 29.26
C ASN A 2 25.32 -15.37 29.64
N LYS A 3 25.63 -14.82 30.84
CA LYS A 3 25.21 -13.45 31.17
C LYS A 3 25.78 -12.54 30.08
N LYS A 4 24.91 -11.87 29.32
CA LYS A 4 25.36 -10.79 28.42
C LYS A 4 26.00 -9.71 29.29
N GLU A 5 27.14 -9.20 28.87
CA GLU A 5 27.77 -8.07 29.55
C GLU A 5 26.85 -6.86 29.45
N THR A 6 26.70 -6.15 30.57
CA THR A 6 25.86 -4.96 30.70
C THR A 6 26.68 -3.75 31.13
N ARG A 7 26.19 -2.56 30.80
CA ARG A 7 26.64 -1.29 31.35
C ARG A 7 25.50 -0.62 32.11
N ILE A 8 25.82 0.26 33.04
CA ILE A 8 24.83 1.07 33.74
C ILE A 8 24.61 2.37 33.00
N GLU A 9 23.36 2.62 32.64
CA GLU A 9 22.87 3.90 32.09
C GLU A 9 21.91 4.52 33.11
N LYS A 10 21.60 5.82 32.92
CA LYS A 10 20.74 6.56 33.85
C LYS A 10 19.72 7.40 33.11
N ASP A 11 18.49 7.37 33.59
CA ASP A 11 17.42 8.28 33.18
C ASP A 11 16.84 9.02 34.43
N SER A 12 15.72 9.73 34.25
CA SER A 12 15.05 10.46 35.33
C SER A 12 14.52 9.58 36.44
N MET A 13 14.39 8.27 36.21
CA MET A 13 13.94 7.28 37.22
C MET A 13 15.11 6.59 37.95
N GLY A 14 16.36 6.83 37.50
CA GLY A 14 17.54 6.25 38.12
C GLY A 14 18.35 5.34 37.20
N GLU A 15 19.23 4.56 37.79
CA GLU A 15 20.11 3.64 37.06
C GLU A 15 19.37 2.42 36.51
N PHE A 16 19.84 1.94 35.33
CA PHE A 16 19.30 0.76 34.68
C PHE A 16 20.39 0.00 33.91
N GLU A 17 20.33 -1.33 33.93
CA GLU A 17 21.27 -2.17 33.17
C GLU A 17 20.90 -2.23 31.71
N VAL A 18 21.85 -1.93 30.82
CA VAL A 18 21.68 -1.95 29.35
C VAL A 18 22.74 -2.87 28.75
N PRO A 19 22.43 -3.69 27.74
CA PRO A 19 23.44 -4.50 27.07
C PRO A 19 24.63 -3.66 26.60
N ILE A 20 25.86 -4.16 26.78
CA ILE A 20 27.07 -3.38 26.51
C ILE A 20 27.19 -2.95 25.05
N ASP A 21 26.65 -3.75 24.13
CA ASP A 21 26.66 -3.57 22.67
C ASP A 21 25.48 -2.75 22.13
N ALA A 22 24.47 -2.45 22.96
CA ALA A 22 23.31 -1.67 22.54
C ALA A 22 23.66 -0.19 22.37
N MET A 23 23.10 0.45 21.33
CA MET A 23 23.26 1.87 21.10
C MET A 23 22.25 2.74 21.85
N TYR A 24 21.20 2.14 22.41
CA TYR A 24 20.20 2.82 23.23
C TYR A 24 20.59 2.90 24.71
N GLY A 25 19.90 3.75 25.46
CA GLY A 25 20.12 3.98 26.90
C GLY A 25 19.03 3.39 27.81
N ALA A 26 18.93 3.95 29.02
CA ALA A 26 18.07 3.46 30.09
C ALA A 26 16.57 3.55 29.77
N SER A 27 16.13 4.63 29.14
CA SER A 27 14.70 4.83 28.82
C SER A 27 14.19 3.78 27.83
N THR A 28 14.97 3.47 26.80
CA THR A 28 14.64 2.40 25.84
C THR A 28 14.70 1.03 26.49
N ALA A 29 15.72 0.73 27.30
CA ALA A 29 15.84 -0.57 27.98
C ALA A 29 14.64 -0.83 28.90
N ARG A 30 14.16 0.18 29.65
CA ARG A 30 12.91 0.07 30.42
C ARG A 30 11.70 -0.19 29.56
N ALA A 31 11.60 0.47 28.39
CA ALA A 31 10.48 0.26 27.48
C ALA A 31 10.47 -1.18 26.93
N ILE A 32 11.62 -1.74 26.61
CA ILE A 32 11.75 -3.14 26.15
C ILE A 32 11.30 -4.12 27.26
N GLU A 33 11.68 -3.84 28.53
CA GLU A 33 11.24 -4.66 29.67
C GLU A 33 9.73 -4.54 29.93
N ASN A 34 9.17 -3.33 29.79
CA ASN A 34 7.76 -3.06 30.07
C ASN A 34 6.81 -3.60 29.01
N PHE A 35 7.27 -3.71 27.75
CA PHE A 35 6.41 -4.05 26.61
C PHE A 35 6.89 -5.29 25.82
N PRO A 36 7.05 -6.46 26.45
CA PRO A 36 7.36 -7.70 25.76
C PRO A 36 6.07 -8.34 25.20
N ILE A 37 5.40 -7.66 24.27
CA ILE A 37 4.05 -8.03 23.81
C ILE A 37 4.10 -8.87 22.55
N SER A 38 4.93 -8.46 21.58
CA SER A 38 5.07 -9.12 20.28
C SER A 38 6.51 -9.07 19.77
N GLU A 39 6.74 -9.60 18.56
CA GLU A 39 8.02 -9.45 17.86
C GLU A 39 8.00 -8.28 16.87
N LEU A 40 6.87 -7.56 16.77
CA LEU A 40 6.71 -6.48 15.82
C LEU A 40 7.53 -5.25 16.22
N LYS A 41 8.19 -4.66 15.24
CA LYS A 41 9.00 -3.45 15.36
C LYS A 41 8.58 -2.46 14.29
N PHE A 42 8.93 -1.20 14.47
CA PHE A 42 8.73 -0.21 13.41
C PHE A 42 9.55 -0.54 12.16
N SER A 43 8.98 -0.24 11.01
CA SER A 43 9.59 -0.46 9.70
C SER A 43 10.82 0.43 9.49
N ARG A 44 11.67 0.01 8.53
CA ARG A 44 12.83 0.81 8.10
C ARG A 44 12.43 2.22 7.68
N SER A 45 11.28 2.39 7.00
CA SER A 45 10.79 3.69 6.55
C SER A 45 10.44 4.62 7.71
N PHE A 46 9.83 4.10 8.77
CA PHE A 46 9.54 4.88 9.97
C PHE A 46 10.82 5.33 10.70
N ILE A 47 11.82 4.44 10.79
CA ILE A 47 13.13 4.74 11.39
C ILE A 47 13.85 5.82 10.56
N ARG A 48 13.83 5.69 9.22
CA ARG A 48 14.35 6.72 8.30
C ARG A 48 13.69 8.06 8.55
N ALA A 49 12.36 8.10 8.63
CA ALA A 49 11.61 9.34 8.88
C ALA A 49 11.97 9.99 10.23
N LEU A 50 12.15 9.20 11.30
CA LEU A 50 12.65 9.72 12.57
C LEU A 50 14.04 10.36 12.42
N GLY A 51 14.95 9.70 11.74
CA GLY A 51 16.29 10.25 11.45
C GLY A 51 16.21 11.59 10.69
N GLU A 52 15.41 11.66 9.63
CA GLU A 52 15.21 12.90 8.84
C GLU A 52 14.66 14.04 9.71
N ILE A 53 13.68 13.76 10.57
CA ILE A 53 13.12 14.76 11.50
C ILE A 53 14.18 15.24 12.49
N LYS A 54 14.94 14.32 13.12
CA LYS A 54 15.98 14.70 14.09
C LYS A 54 17.09 15.52 13.44
N LYS A 55 17.49 15.18 12.22
CA LYS A 55 18.42 15.97 11.40
C LYS A 55 17.87 17.37 11.13
N ALA A 56 16.65 17.49 10.62
CA ALA A 56 16.00 18.76 10.31
C ALA A 56 15.85 19.65 11.56
N CYS A 57 15.42 19.06 12.70
CA CYS A 57 15.31 19.78 13.96
C CYS A 57 16.67 20.31 14.47
N ALA A 58 17.75 19.53 14.33
CA ALA A 58 19.09 19.97 14.73
C ALA A 58 19.58 21.15 13.86
N VAL A 59 19.35 21.12 12.55
CA VAL A 59 19.66 22.24 11.63
C VAL A 59 18.89 23.50 12.03
N VAL A 60 17.59 23.38 12.26
CA VAL A 60 16.73 24.51 12.62
C VAL A 60 17.09 25.08 13.97
N ASN A 61 17.36 24.25 14.99
CA ASN A 61 17.80 24.71 16.31
C ASN A 61 19.19 25.42 16.26
N GLN A 62 20.08 24.91 15.42
CA GLN A 62 21.37 25.59 15.18
C GLN A 62 21.16 26.96 14.53
N ASN A 63 20.32 27.06 13.51
CA ASN A 63 20.01 28.32 12.81
C ASN A 63 19.38 29.36 13.76
N ASN A 64 18.53 28.90 14.68
CA ASN A 64 17.93 29.70 15.75
C ASN A 64 18.91 29.99 16.92
N LYS A 65 20.16 29.52 16.86
CA LYS A 65 21.20 29.71 17.89
C LYS A 65 20.85 29.12 19.27
N LEU A 66 19.99 28.11 19.28
CA LEU A 66 19.60 27.34 20.46
C LEU A 66 20.56 26.18 20.69
N LEU A 67 21.16 25.65 19.64
CA LEU A 67 22.07 24.51 19.66
C LEU A 67 23.45 24.98 19.15
N ASP A 68 24.53 24.67 19.89
CA ASP A 68 25.89 24.92 19.47
C ASP A 68 26.21 24.19 18.17
N LYS A 69 26.99 24.84 17.29
CA LYS A 69 27.32 24.28 15.97
C LYS A 69 27.99 22.90 16.04
N LYS A 70 28.90 22.68 17.01
CA LYS A 70 29.63 21.43 17.15
C LYS A 70 28.66 20.31 17.54
N ILE A 71 27.77 20.60 18.50
CA ILE A 71 26.74 19.65 18.96
C ILE A 71 25.73 19.37 17.85
N ALA A 72 25.25 20.40 17.16
CA ALA A 72 24.31 20.25 16.05
C ALA A 72 24.90 19.38 14.93
N THR A 73 26.14 19.63 14.51
CA THR A 73 26.81 18.80 13.49
C THR A 73 26.90 17.33 13.92
N ALA A 74 27.24 17.07 15.18
CA ALA A 74 27.33 15.69 15.68
C ALA A 74 25.96 14.99 15.73
N ILE A 75 24.90 15.72 16.06
CA ILE A 75 23.52 15.19 16.02
C ILE A 75 23.09 14.90 14.57
N ILE A 76 23.39 15.80 13.63
CA ILE A 76 23.14 15.61 12.19
C ILE A 76 23.81 14.34 11.69
N ASP A 77 25.11 14.18 11.99
CA ASP A 77 25.86 12.98 11.63
C ASP A 77 25.27 11.70 12.24
N GLY A 78 24.85 11.76 13.51
CA GLY A 78 24.18 10.63 14.18
C GLY A 78 22.81 10.29 13.57
N ALA A 79 22.07 11.32 13.18
CA ALA A 79 20.79 11.15 12.48
C ALA A 79 20.98 10.54 11.08
N GLU A 80 22.04 10.90 10.36
CA GLU A 80 22.37 10.30 9.06
C GLU A 80 22.73 8.81 9.16
N GLU A 81 23.37 8.39 10.24
CA GLU A 81 23.61 6.96 10.50
C GLU A 81 22.28 6.21 10.72
N VAL A 82 21.29 6.83 11.39
CA VAL A 82 19.94 6.28 11.52
C VAL A 82 19.22 6.28 10.16
N ILE A 83 19.31 7.34 9.38
CA ILE A 83 18.73 7.43 8.02
C ILE A 83 19.30 6.32 7.12
N SER A 84 20.58 6.02 7.21
CA SER A 84 21.24 5.00 6.39
C SER A 84 20.92 3.54 6.80
N GLY A 85 20.30 3.33 7.96
CA GLY A 85 19.92 1.99 8.46
C GLY A 85 21.00 1.27 9.25
N ASN A 86 22.12 1.90 9.57
CA ASN A 86 23.23 1.26 10.30
C ASN A 86 22.85 0.77 11.71
N HIS A 87 21.77 1.33 12.27
CA HIS A 87 21.31 1.05 13.64
C HIS A 87 19.90 0.47 13.75
N ASP A 88 19.32 -0.06 12.66
CA ASP A 88 17.94 -0.58 12.67
C ASP A 88 17.71 -1.65 13.76
N LYS A 89 18.70 -2.50 14.04
CA LYS A 89 18.64 -3.52 15.10
C LYS A 89 18.50 -2.95 16.51
N ASP A 90 18.90 -1.69 16.71
CA ASP A 90 18.85 -1.00 17.99
C ASP A 90 17.48 -0.32 18.23
N PHE A 91 16.59 -0.28 17.20
CA PHE A 91 15.19 0.10 17.36
C PHE A 91 14.37 -1.11 17.85
N ALA A 92 14.61 -1.50 19.09
CA ALA A 92 14.17 -2.77 19.65
C ALA A 92 12.84 -2.73 20.40
N VAL A 93 12.21 -1.56 20.53
CA VAL A 93 10.93 -1.39 21.23
C VAL A 93 9.78 -1.99 20.40
N ASP A 94 8.87 -2.71 21.09
CA ASP A 94 7.65 -3.25 20.48
C ASP A 94 6.73 -2.12 19.97
N ILE A 95 5.94 -2.37 18.91
CA ILE A 95 4.94 -1.41 18.46
C ILE A 95 3.81 -1.21 19.47
N PHE A 96 3.49 -2.23 20.28
CA PHE A 96 2.54 -2.14 21.40
C PHE A 96 3.26 -1.58 22.63
N GLN A 97 3.36 -0.27 22.69
CA GLN A 97 4.13 0.52 23.64
C GLN A 97 3.32 1.68 24.20
N THR A 98 3.98 2.68 24.78
CA THR A 98 3.35 3.95 25.14
C THR A 98 2.57 4.51 23.96
N GLY A 99 1.29 4.80 24.13
CA GLY A 99 0.36 5.14 23.04
C GLY A 99 0.70 6.40 22.23
N SER A 100 1.49 7.32 22.82
CA SER A 100 2.08 8.47 22.11
C SER A 100 3.35 8.14 21.29
N GLY A 101 3.87 6.91 21.39
CA GLY A 101 5.13 6.50 20.74
C GLY A 101 6.38 7.07 21.41
N THR A 102 6.26 7.60 22.64
CA THR A 102 7.40 8.19 23.37
C THR A 102 8.55 7.21 23.52
N SER A 103 8.28 5.93 23.73
CA SER A 103 9.33 4.90 23.85
C SER A 103 10.22 4.84 22.58
N THR A 104 9.64 4.89 21.40
CA THR A 104 10.39 4.90 20.14
C THR A 104 11.05 6.25 19.86
N ASN A 105 10.40 7.37 20.19
CA ASN A 105 11.05 8.69 20.09
C ASN A 105 12.31 8.76 20.97
N MET A 106 12.23 8.25 22.20
CA MET A 106 13.39 8.18 23.10
C MET A 106 14.45 7.20 22.60
N ASN A 107 14.05 6.08 22.01
CA ASN A 107 14.99 5.16 21.37
C ASN A 107 15.83 5.86 20.28
N ALA A 108 15.20 6.63 19.38
CA ALA A 108 15.90 7.43 18.39
C ALA A 108 16.82 8.49 19.06
N ASN A 109 16.31 9.21 20.07
CA ASN A 109 17.09 10.22 20.77
C ASN A 109 18.33 9.65 21.43
N GLU A 110 18.21 8.51 22.13
CA GLU A 110 19.31 7.85 22.84
C GLU A 110 20.39 7.31 21.86
N ILE A 111 19.98 6.69 20.74
CA ILE A 111 20.88 6.22 19.69
C ILE A 111 21.68 7.41 19.11
N ILE A 112 20.99 8.47 18.69
CA ILE A 112 21.62 9.64 18.10
C ILE A 112 22.54 10.34 19.11
N ALA A 113 22.11 10.48 20.35
CA ALA A 113 22.93 11.08 21.42
C ALA A 113 24.19 10.26 21.69
N LYS A 114 24.11 8.94 21.69
CA LYS A 114 25.26 8.04 21.86
C LYS A 114 26.26 8.21 20.72
N ILE A 115 25.81 8.15 19.46
CA ILE A 115 26.68 8.35 18.29
C ILE A 115 27.36 9.70 18.34
N ALA A 116 26.59 10.77 18.61
CA ALA A 116 27.10 12.13 18.68
C ALA A 116 28.10 12.33 19.83
N SER A 117 27.86 11.71 20.97
CA SER A 117 28.78 11.75 22.11
C SER A 117 30.07 11.01 21.81
N ASP A 118 30.03 9.84 21.21
CA ASP A 118 31.19 9.05 20.82
C ASP A 118 32.06 9.81 19.79
N LYS A 119 31.44 10.53 18.85
CA LYS A 119 32.14 11.34 17.82
C LYS A 119 32.82 12.59 18.41
N THR A 120 32.17 13.25 19.37
CA THR A 120 32.68 14.53 19.91
C THR A 120 33.54 14.38 21.13
N GLY A 121 33.42 13.29 21.87
CA GLY A 121 33.99 13.11 23.22
C GLY A 121 33.27 13.94 24.30
N GLU A 122 32.16 14.58 23.97
CA GLU A 122 31.32 15.39 24.87
C GLU A 122 30.01 14.65 25.18
N SER A 123 29.44 14.87 26.37
CA SER A 123 28.14 14.29 26.72
C SER A 123 27.01 15.02 25.99
N ILE A 124 26.39 14.41 25.02
CA ILE A 124 25.21 14.92 24.32
C ILE A 124 23.95 14.28 24.91
N HIS A 125 23.06 15.12 25.45
CA HIS A 125 21.88 14.66 26.18
C HIS A 125 20.72 14.36 25.20
N PRO A 126 20.03 13.20 25.29
CA PRO A 126 18.97 12.81 24.39
C PRO A 126 17.76 13.77 24.42
N ASN A 127 17.40 14.33 25.59
CA ASN A 127 16.28 15.26 25.70
C ASN A 127 16.69 16.71 25.45
N ASP A 128 17.78 17.18 26.09
CA ASP A 128 18.13 18.61 26.06
C ASP A 128 18.73 19.04 24.71
N HIS A 129 19.39 18.12 23.99
CA HIS A 129 20.04 18.39 22.71
C HIS A 129 19.30 17.77 21.53
N VAL A 130 19.13 16.43 21.50
CA VAL A 130 18.54 15.74 20.34
C VAL A 130 17.05 16.02 20.21
N ASN A 131 16.32 16.08 21.33
CA ASN A 131 14.88 16.35 21.35
C ASN A 131 14.53 17.85 21.57
N MET A 132 15.51 18.74 21.49
CA MET A 132 15.29 20.18 21.69
C MET A 132 14.17 20.72 20.81
N SER A 133 13.29 21.54 21.37
CA SER A 133 12.11 22.15 20.72
C SER A 133 11.05 21.15 20.24
N GLN A 134 11.06 19.90 20.70
CA GLN A 134 10.18 18.82 20.26
C GLN A 134 9.45 18.16 21.42
N SER A 135 8.43 17.41 21.07
CA SER A 135 7.77 16.40 21.94
C SER A 135 7.58 15.12 21.12
N SER A 136 7.50 13.94 21.78
CA SER A 136 7.03 12.73 21.08
C SER A 136 5.63 12.94 20.49
N ASN A 137 4.83 13.83 21.08
CA ASN A 137 3.46 14.08 20.66
C ASN A 137 3.33 14.78 19.30
N ASP A 138 4.34 15.51 18.84
CA ASP A 138 4.41 16.09 17.50
C ASP A 138 5.38 15.33 16.58
N VAL A 139 6.45 14.73 17.13
CA VAL A 139 7.44 13.94 16.35
C VAL A 139 6.85 12.66 15.78
N ILE A 140 6.14 11.85 16.57
CA ILE A 140 5.62 10.55 16.14
C ILE A 140 4.56 10.68 15.04
N PRO A 141 3.54 11.57 15.16
CA PRO A 141 2.63 11.82 14.04
C PRO A 141 3.35 12.35 12.80
N THR A 142 4.34 13.23 12.97
CA THR A 142 5.16 13.71 11.85
C THR A 142 5.94 12.57 11.18
N ALA A 143 6.57 11.69 11.96
CA ALA A 143 7.30 10.53 11.42
C ALA A 143 6.38 9.57 10.65
N THR A 144 5.17 9.33 11.14
CA THR A 144 4.15 8.54 10.43
C THR A 144 3.83 9.16 9.07
N ASN A 145 3.59 10.46 9.05
CA ASN A 145 3.23 11.18 7.82
C ASN A 145 4.41 11.21 6.83
N VAL A 146 5.61 11.55 7.28
CA VAL A 146 6.81 11.59 6.43
C VAL A 146 7.11 10.22 5.83
N ALA A 147 7.10 9.15 6.65
CA ALA A 147 7.31 7.79 6.16
C ALA A 147 6.26 7.38 5.13
N ALA A 148 4.98 7.63 5.40
CA ALA A 148 3.90 7.27 4.48
C ALA A 148 4.01 8.02 3.14
N VAL A 149 4.33 9.32 3.16
CA VAL A 149 4.50 10.12 1.94
C VAL A 149 5.69 9.61 1.11
N ILE A 150 6.81 9.28 1.75
CA ILE A 150 7.98 8.71 1.07
C ILE A 150 7.62 7.35 0.45
N ASP A 151 7.07 6.43 1.23
CA ASP A 151 6.76 5.07 0.77
C ASP A 151 5.73 5.06 -0.36
N VAL A 152 4.73 5.94 -0.31
CA VAL A 152 3.76 6.07 -1.40
C VAL A 152 4.40 6.69 -2.64
N THR A 153 5.17 7.76 -2.49
CA THR A 153 5.71 8.54 -3.63
C THR A 153 6.86 7.81 -4.32
N GLU A 154 7.81 7.27 -3.54
CA GLU A 154 9.00 6.61 -4.06
C GLU A 154 8.75 5.11 -4.38
N GLY A 155 7.75 4.49 -3.75
CA GLY A 155 7.46 3.05 -3.86
C GLY A 155 6.15 2.75 -4.59
N LEU A 156 5.01 3.02 -3.97
CA LEU A 156 3.71 2.52 -4.47
C LEU A 156 3.30 3.13 -5.82
N ILE A 157 3.46 4.45 -5.98
CA ILE A 157 3.05 5.14 -7.22
C ILE A 157 3.80 4.59 -8.45
N PRO A 158 5.13 4.44 -8.44
CA PRO A 158 5.85 3.85 -9.57
C PRO A 158 5.39 2.43 -9.92
N GLU A 159 5.07 1.60 -8.92
CA GLU A 159 4.59 0.23 -9.17
C GLU A 159 3.16 0.22 -9.75
N LEU A 160 2.31 1.17 -9.35
CA LEU A 160 0.98 1.34 -9.95
C LEU A 160 1.08 1.81 -11.39
N ASP A 161 1.95 2.78 -11.69
CA ASP A 161 2.18 3.25 -13.07
C ASP A 161 2.67 2.09 -13.96
N ASN A 162 3.57 1.23 -13.46
CA ASN A 162 4.01 0.03 -14.17
C ASN A 162 2.87 -0.96 -14.40
N LEU A 163 2.06 -1.26 -13.38
CA LEU A 163 0.91 -2.16 -13.52
C LEU A 163 -0.11 -1.63 -14.54
N ILE A 164 -0.43 -0.33 -14.50
CA ILE A 164 -1.32 0.32 -15.47
C ILE A 164 -0.77 0.18 -16.89
N SER A 165 0.54 0.37 -17.08
CA SER A 165 1.19 0.17 -18.39
C SER A 165 1.02 -1.25 -18.90
N LEU A 166 1.32 -2.26 -18.07
CA LEU A 166 1.18 -3.67 -18.42
C LEU A 166 -0.27 -4.06 -18.76
N LEU A 167 -1.25 -3.55 -17.99
CA LEU A 167 -2.67 -3.79 -18.27
C LEU A 167 -3.10 -3.16 -19.61
N ASN A 168 -2.65 -1.94 -19.92
CA ASN A 168 -2.91 -1.27 -21.17
C ASN A 168 -2.23 -1.96 -22.36
N GLU A 169 -1.04 -2.51 -22.18
CA GLU A 169 -0.37 -3.33 -23.20
C GLU A 169 -1.20 -4.57 -23.53
N LYS A 170 -1.73 -5.27 -22.50
CA LYS A 170 -2.64 -6.41 -22.69
C LYS A 170 -3.97 -5.99 -23.34
N ALA A 171 -4.53 -4.87 -22.92
CA ALA A 171 -5.74 -4.32 -23.53
C ALA A 171 -5.56 -4.10 -25.04
N LYS A 172 -4.44 -3.52 -25.47
CA LYS A 172 -4.09 -3.31 -26.87
C LYS A 172 -3.80 -4.63 -27.59
N GLN A 173 -3.03 -5.54 -26.97
CA GLN A 173 -2.71 -6.85 -27.54
C GLN A 173 -3.97 -7.68 -27.82
N TRP A 174 -5.00 -7.56 -27.00
CA TRP A 174 -6.23 -8.35 -27.05
C TRP A 174 -7.46 -7.56 -27.53
N GLU A 175 -7.25 -6.44 -28.20
CA GLU A 175 -8.30 -5.58 -28.74
C GLU A 175 -9.28 -6.37 -29.63
N LYS A 176 -8.75 -7.32 -30.42
CA LYS A 176 -9.52 -8.20 -31.32
C LYS A 176 -9.63 -9.66 -30.87
N VAL A 177 -9.41 -9.91 -29.58
CA VAL A 177 -9.64 -11.23 -28.98
C VAL A 177 -11.02 -11.23 -28.35
N TYR A 178 -12.01 -11.81 -29.04
CA TYR A 178 -13.41 -11.80 -28.61
C TYR A 178 -13.70 -12.94 -27.65
N LYS A 179 -14.58 -12.68 -26.70
CA LYS A 179 -15.04 -13.64 -25.70
C LYS A 179 -16.51 -13.39 -25.35
N ASN A 180 -17.17 -14.39 -24.74
CA ASN A 180 -18.44 -14.13 -24.10
C ASN A 180 -18.25 -13.23 -22.88
N GLY A 181 -18.97 -12.11 -22.82
CA GLY A 181 -19.15 -11.35 -21.61
C GLY A 181 -19.86 -12.22 -20.57
N ARG A 182 -19.66 -11.93 -19.26
CA ARG A 182 -20.35 -12.67 -18.19
C ARG A 182 -20.98 -11.70 -17.21
N THR A 183 -22.28 -11.87 -16.99
CA THR A 183 -23.01 -11.26 -15.88
C THR A 183 -23.59 -12.36 -15.03
N HIS A 184 -23.51 -12.26 -13.70
CA HIS A 184 -23.92 -13.33 -12.78
C HIS A 184 -23.17 -14.67 -13.01
N LEU A 185 -21.97 -14.64 -13.58
CA LEU A 185 -21.20 -15.79 -14.09
C LEU A 185 -21.88 -16.56 -15.23
N MET A 186 -22.95 -16.01 -15.82
CA MET A 186 -23.66 -16.57 -16.96
C MET A 186 -23.23 -15.85 -18.24
N ASP A 187 -23.27 -16.58 -19.38
CA ASP A 187 -22.92 -16.01 -20.66
C ASP A 187 -23.81 -14.81 -21.03
N ALA A 188 -23.19 -13.78 -21.56
CA ALA A 188 -23.83 -12.55 -21.99
C ALA A 188 -23.37 -12.21 -23.44
N THR A 189 -23.67 -10.99 -23.89
CA THR A 189 -23.22 -10.49 -25.20
C THR A 189 -21.68 -10.48 -25.29
N PRO A 190 -21.11 -10.59 -26.49
CA PRO A 190 -19.67 -10.56 -26.69
C PRO A 190 -19.03 -9.28 -26.23
N VAL A 191 -17.79 -9.39 -25.79
CA VAL A 191 -16.85 -8.29 -25.52
C VAL A 191 -15.47 -8.67 -26.06
N SER A 192 -14.57 -7.70 -26.22
CA SER A 192 -13.18 -8.08 -26.39
C SER A 192 -12.48 -8.24 -25.04
N LEU A 193 -11.54 -9.17 -24.96
CA LEU A 193 -10.67 -9.30 -23.77
C LEU A 193 -9.89 -8.00 -23.53
N GLY A 194 -9.56 -7.26 -24.60
CA GLY A 194 -8.94 -5.96 -24.52
C GLY A 194 -9.81 -4.92 -23.82
N GLN A 195 -11.13 -4.87 -24.07
CA GLN A 195 -12.06 -4.01 -23.34
C GLN A 195 -12.09 -4.33 -21.84
N GLU A 196 -12.10 -5.60 -21.47
CA GLU A 196 -12.09 -6.04 -20.07
C GLU A 196 -10.81 -5.59 -19.35
N PHE A 197 -9.64 -5.78 -19.98
CA PHE A 197 -8.36 -5.35 -19.42
C PHE A 197 -8.17 -3.83 -19.39
N SER A 198 -8.75 -3.08 -20.34
CA SER A 198 -8.78 -1.62 -20.28
C SER A 198 -9.56 -1.12 -19.06
N GLY A 199 -10.69 -1.79 -18.73
CA GLY A 199 -11.43 -1.50 -17.51
C GLY A 199 -10.62 -1.76 -16.23
N TYR A 200 -9.76 -2.78 -16.21
CA TYR A 200 -8.85 -3.02 -15.08
C TYR A 200 -7.79 -1.92 -14.97
N ALA A 201 -7.23 -1.46 -16.09
CA ALA A 201 -6.26 -0.37 -16.09
C ALA A 201 -6.88 0.94 -15.56
N ASP A 202 -8.08 1.28 -16.02
CA ASP A 202 -8.80 2.47 -15.56
C ASP A 202 -9.11 2.41 -14.07
N LEU A 203 -9.55 1.24 -13.58
CA LEU A 203 -9.86 1.05 -12.15
C LEU A 203 -8.63 1.28 -11.27
N VAL A 204 -7.45 0.80 -11.67
CA VAL A 204 -6.20 1.03 -10.93
C VAL A 204 -5.78 2.51 -11.03
N ASN A 205 -5.91 3.13 -12.21
CA ASN A 205 -5.57 4.53 -12.42
C ASN A 205 -6.42 5.48 -11.58
N GLU A 206 -7.74 5.26 -11.48
CA GLU A 206 -8.61 6.01 -10.58
C GLU A 206 -8.18 5.90 -9.11
N ARG A 207 -7.88 4.68 -8.64
CA ARG A 207 -7.42 4.47 -7.25
C ARG A 207 -6.08 5.13 -6.97
N MET A 208 -5.16 5.13 -7.93
CA MET A 208 -3.92 5.90 -7.83
C MET A 208 -4.20 7.40 -7.70
N GLY A 209 -5.19 7.92 -8.43
CA GLY A 209 -5.66 9.31 -8.30
C GLY A 209 -6.15 9.65 -6.89
N ASP A 210 -6.96 8.77 -6.28
CA ASP A 210 -7.45 8.93 -4.91
C ASP A 210 -6.31 8.94 -3.89
N ILE A 211 -5.31 8.06 -4.06
CA ILE A 211 -4.13 8.00 -3.20
C ILE A 211 -3.33 9.31 -3.33
N LYS A 212 -3.04 9.76 -4.55
CA LYS A 212 -2.33 11.03 -4.79
C LYS A 212 -3.05 12.22 -4.14
N ALA A 213 -4.37 12.28 -4.27
CA ALA A 213 -5.17 13.35 -3.66
C ALA A 213 -5.14 13.33 -2.12
N SER A 214 -5.04 12.14 -1.51
CA SER A 214 -4.96 12.02 -0.05
C SER A 214 -3.64 12.54 0.52
N LEU A 215 -2.54 12.50 -0.25
CA LEU A 215 -1.21 12.95 0.19
C LEU A 215 -1.17 14.43 0.57
N ASP A 216 -1.96 15.29 -0.04
CA ASP A 216 -2.00 16.75 0.27
C ASP A 216 -2.25 17.02 1.76
N ASN A 217 -3.01 16.16 2.43
CA ASN A 217 -3.28 16.28 3.85
C ASN A 217 -2.22 15.59 4.73
N VAL A 218 -1.64 14.50 4.25
CA VAL A 218 -0.57 13.77 4.96
C VAL A 218 0.73 14.59 4.97
N GLN A 219 0.99 15.41 3.96
CA GLN A 219 2.13 16.33 3.88
C GLN A 219 2.06 17.49 4.88
N LYS A 220 0.92 17.68 5.58
CA LYS A 220 0.78 18.69 6.65
C LYS A 220 1.18 18.08 7.99
N LEU A 221 2.32 18.53 8.52
CA LEU A 221 3.00 17.91 9.65
C LEU A 221 2.59 18.50 11.00
N ALA A 222 2.61 17.67 12.03
CA ALA A 222 2.32 18.07 13.42
C ALA A 222 3.50 18.78 14.09
N ILE A 223 4.72 18.66 13.53
CA ILE A 223 5.95 19.23 14.12
C ILE A 223 5.77 20.73 14.38
N GLY A 224 6.24 21.19 15.54
CA GLY A 224 6.05 22.55 16.04
C GLY A 224 4.93 22.67 17.08
N GLY A 225 4.00 21.70 17.15
CA GLY A 225 2.94 21.69 18.17
C GLY A 225 3.42 21.34 19.58
N THR A 226 4.55 20.67 19.69
CA THR A 226 5.14 20.19 20.94
C THR A 226 4.19 19.36 21.79
N ALA A 227 4.05 19.64 23.10
CA ALA A 227 3.37 18.78 24.06
C ALA A 227 1.85 18.61 23.80
N VAL A 228 1.15 19.69 23.45
CA VAL A 228 -0.33 19.73 23.34
C VAL A 228 -0.85 20.53 22.15
N GLY A 229 0.02 20.97 21.23
CA GLY A 229 -0.38 21.73 20.06
C GLY A 229 -0.21 23.26 20.17
N THR A 230 0.35 23.74 21.28
CA THR A 230 0.54 25.19 21.54
C THR A 230 1.95 25.68 21.21
N GLY A 231 2.88 24.78 20.86
CA GLY A 231 4.27 25.14 20.52
C GLY A 231 5.11 25.56 21.74
N ILE A 232 4.74 25.13 22.94
CA ILE A 232 5.51 25.50 24.15
C ILE A 232 6.99 25.06 24.02
N ASN A 233 7.91 25.97 24.36
CA ASN A 233 9.36 25.78 24.28
C ASN A 233 9.94 25.61 22.86
N ALA A 234 9.15 25.75 21.82
CA ALA A 234 9.66 25.85 20.44
C ALA A 234 9.81 27.31 19.99
N PRO A 235 10.82 27.63 19.16
CA PRO A 235 10.91 28.96 18.54
C PRO A 235 9.71 29.24 17.63
N ASN A 236 9.44 30.52 17.38
CA ASN A 236 8.46 30.90 16.36
C ASN A 236 8.86 30.30 15.00
N ASN A 237 7.88 29.84 14.23
CA ASN A 237 8.05 29.20 12.92
C ASN A 237 8.83 27.87 12.93
N PHE A 238 9.09 27.27 14.10
CA PHE A 238 9.88 26.03 14.19
C PHE A 238 9.34 24.93 13.28
N GLY A 239 8.03 24.67 13.29
CA GLY A 239 7.39 23.65 12.47
C GLY A 239 7.53 23.94 10.96
N ALA A 240 7.36 25.20 10.56
CA ALA A 240 7.53 25.61 9.16
C ALA A 240 8.97 25.47 8.68
N ASP A 241 9.95 25.86 9.50
CA ASP A 241 11.37 25.75 9.19
C ASP A 241 11.80 24.27 9.09
N VAL A 242 11.32 23.40 10.01
CA VAL A 242 11.57 21.94 9.96
C VAL A 242 10.93 21.30 8.72
N ALA A 243 9.70 21.69 8.37
CA ALA A 243 9.05 21.18 7.16
C ALA A 243 9.81 21.60 5.88
N SER A 244 10.34 22.82 5.84
CA SER A 244 11.20 23.32 4.74
C SER A 244 12.52 22.55 4.65
N GLU A 245 13.15 22.23 5.78
CA GLU A 245 14.37 21.44 5.82
C GLU A 245 14.13 20.00 5.37
N LEU A 246 13.02 19.37 5.79
CA LEU A 246 12.59 18.05 5.33
C LEU A 246 12.35 18.04 3.81
N GLN A 247 11.67 19.06 3.28
CA GLN A 247 11.50 19.20 1.83
C GLN A 247 12.84 19.30 1.11
N SER A 248 13.79 20.05 1.65
CA SER A 248 15.13 20.22 1.05
C SER A 248 15.94 18.92 1.07
N SER A 249 15.83 18.14 2.15
CA SER A 249 16.55 16.86 2.32
C SER A 249 15.94 15.72 1.49
N ILE A 250 14.62 15.61 1.46
CA ILE A 250 13.88 14.48 0.88
C ILE A 250 13.47 14.73 -0.58
N GLY A 251 13.30 16.00 -0.97
CA GLY A 251 12.84 16.39 -2.32
C GLY A 251 11.32 16.31 -2.49
N ILE A 252 10.55 16.06 -1.42
CA ILE A 252 9.09 16.00 -1.41
C ILE A 252 8.54 17.17 -0.61
N PRO A 253 7.47 17.86 -1.07
CA PRO A 253 6.93 19.01 -0.35
C PRO A 253 6.29 18.60 0.99
N PHE A 254 6.63 19.32 2.04
CA PHE A 254 6.02 19.26 3.36
C PHE A 254 5.70 20.65 3.87
N LYS A 255 4.73 20.78 4.75
CA LYS A 255 4.39 22.03 5.42
C LYS A 255 3.88 21.80 6.84
N GLU A 256 4.08 22.78 7.70
CA GLU A 256 3.47 22.79 9.01
C GLU A 256 1.95 22.86 8.88
N VAL A 257 1.21 22.12 9.72
CA VAL A 257 -0.24 22.24 9.79
C VAL A 257 -0.65 23.57 10.44
N GLU A 258 -1.69 24.19 9.96
CA GLU A 258 -2.21 25.44 10.54
C GLU A 258 -2.74 25.27 11.98
N ASN A 259 -3.29 24.10 12.29
CA ASN A 259 -3.86 23.77 13.58
C ASN A 259 -3.33 22.42 14.08
N HIS A 260 -2.32 22.45 14.96
CA HIS A 260 -1.68 21.27 15.51
C HIS A 260 -2.64 20.35 16.30
N PHE A 261 -3.69 20.89 16.91
CA PHE A 261 -4.66 20.09 17.65
C PHE A 261 -5.29 19.00 16.76
N THR A 262 -5.48 19.29 15.46
CA THR A 262 -6.05 18.33 14.52
C THR A 262 -5.10 17.17 14.18
N ARG A 263 -3.79 17.35 14.33
CA ARG A 263 -2.76 16.34 13.98
C ARG A 263 -2.22 15.57 15.18
N GLN A 264 -2.45 16.07 16.38
CA GLN A 264 -2.04 15.43 17.63
C GLN A 264 -3.21 14.71 18.33
N GLY A 265 -4.37 15.36 18.45
CA GLY A 265 -5.57 14.80 19.07
C GLY A 265 -6.39 13.89 18.14
N SER A 266 -6.30 14.11 16.84
CA SER A 266 -6.95 13.31 15.79
C SER A 266 -5.95 12.89 14.72
N ARG A 267 -6.33 11.97 13.82
CA ARG A 267 -5.48 11.46 12.75
C ARG A 267 -6.27 11.17 11.47
N GLU A 268 -7.23 12.06 11.14
CA GLU A 268 -8.11 11.83 9.98
C GLU A 268 -7.33 11.74 8.66
N GLU A 269 -6.20 12.44 8.51
CA GLU A 269 -5.37 12.34 7.31
C GLU A 269 -4.83 10.92 7.09
N VAL A 270 -4.51 10.21 8.18
CA VAL A 270 -4.09 8.80 8.13
C VAL A 270 -5.27 7.91 7.72
N VAL A 271 -6.47 8.18 8.25
CA VAL A 271 -7.69 7.44 7.87
C VAL A 271 -8.02 7.65 6.40
N HIS A 272 -7.91 8.87 5.87
CA HIS A 272 -8.17 9.16 4.47
C HIS A 272 -7.21 8.41 3.55
N LEU A 273 -5.89 8.44 3.82
CA LEU A 273 -4.91 7.67 3.06
C LEU A 273 -5.19 6.16 3.16
N SER A 274 -5.43 5.65 4.37
CA SER A 274 -5.76 4.25 4.59
C SER A 274 -7.01 3.81 3.81
N SER A 275 -8.04 4.65 3.79
CA SER A 275 -9.27 4.38 3.03
C SER A 275 -9.02 4.35 1.51
N ALA A 276 -8.14 5.19 0.98
CA ALA A 276 -7.73 5.16 -0.42
C ALA A 276 -6.93 3.88 -0.74
N LEU A 277 -6.01 3.47 0.14
CA LEU A 277 -5.28 2.20 0.02
C LEU A 277 -6.22 0.98 0.08
N LYS A 278 -7.22 1.01 0.96
CA LYS A 278 -8.28 -0.02 1.00
C LYS A 278 -9.08 -0.07 -0.30
N ALA A 279 -9.45 1.08 -0.87
CA ALA A 279 -10.16 1.12 -2.15
C ALA A 279 -9.34 0.49 -3.28
N LEU A 280 -8.02 0.75 -3.32
CA LEU A 280 -7.10 0.08 -4.22
C LEU A 280 -7.07 -1.45 -3.97
N ALA A 281 -6.97 -1.87 -2.72
CA ALA A 281 -6.95 -3.29 -2.35
C ALA A 281 -8.23 -4.01 -2.81
N VAL A 282 -9.42 -3.39 -2.67
CA VAL A 282 -10.69 -3.93 -3.17
C VAL A 282 -10.67 -4.09 -4.70
N SER A 283 -10.13 -3.10 -5.43
CA SER A 283 -9.98 -3.16 -6.88
C SER A 283 -9.04 -4.28 -7.32
N LEU A 284 -7.88 -4.39 -6.67
CA LEU A 284 -6.90 -5.44 -6.95
C LEU A 284 -7.42 -6.84 -6.62
N PHE A 285 -8.22 -6.97 -5.54
CA PHE A 285 -8.90 -8.22 -5.21
C PHE A 285 -9.85 -8.66 -6.33
N LYS A 286 -10.68 -7.72 -6.84
CA LYS A 286 -11.60 -7.98 -7.95
C LYS A 286 -10.84 -8.43 -9.19
N ILE A 287 -9.80 -7.71 -9.61
CA ILE A 287 -8.99 -8.04 -10.78
C ILE A 287 -8.32 -9.42 -10.63
N ALA A 288 -7.71 -9.67 -9.49
CA ALA A 288 -7.06 -10.96 -9.19
C ALA A 288 -8.06 -12.12 -9.21
N ASN A 289 -9.25 -11.91 -8.66
CA ASN A 289 -10.30 -12.94 -8.63
C ASN A 289 -10.85 -13.24 -10.02
N ASP A 290 -11.07 -12.23 -10.85
CA ASP A 290 -11.51 -12.42 -12.23
C ASP A 290 -10.46 -13.19 -13.06
N ILE A 291 -9.19 -12.79 -12.99
CA ILE A 291 -8.10 -13.50 -13.68
C ILE A 291 -8.00 -14.94 -13.19
N ARG A 292 -8.17 -15.18 -11.89
CA ARG A 292 -8.18 -16.54 -11.31
C ARG A 292 -9.32 -17.38 -11.87
N TRP A 293 -10.52 -16.82 -12.02
CA TRP A 293 -11.65 -17.50 -12.63
C TRP A 293 -11.40 -17.76 -14.11
N MET A 294 -10.98 -16.78 -14.88
CA MET A 294 -10.67 -16.92 -16.31
C MET A 294 -9.56 -17.94 -16.56
N GLY A 295 -8.58 -18.06 -15.67
CA GLY A 295 -7.50 -19.05 -15.74
C GLY A 295 -7.84 -20.41 -15.14
N SER A 296 -9.07 -20.66 -14.70
CA SER A 296 -9.46 -21.91 -14.06
C SER A 296 -9.53 -23.08 -15.05
N GLY A 297 -9.21 -24.29 -14.61
CA GLY A 297 -9.27 -25.47 -15.42
C GLY A 297 -7.98 -26.29 -15.37
N PRO A 298 -7.46 -26.78 -16.51
CA PRO A 298 -7.81 -26.45 -17.91
C PRO A 298 -9.01 -27.15 -18.51
N VAL A 299 -9.48 -28.25 -17.90
CA VAL A 299 -10.56 -29.08 -18.49
C VAL A 299 -11.95 -28.71 -17.96
N SER A 300 -12.06 -28.52 -16.64
CA SER A 300 -13.35 -28.32 -15.94
C SER A 300 -13.56 -26.90 -15.46
N GLY A 301 -12.80 -25.93 -15.99
CA GLY A 301 -12.92 -24.51 -15.66
C GLY A 301 -13.18 -23.64 -16.91
N LEU A 302 -13.12 -22.33 -16.74
CA LEU A 302 -13.38 -21.38 -17.83
C LEU A 302 -12.29 -21.46 -18.91
N GLY A 303 -11.02 -21.41 -18.52
CA GLY A 303 -9.91 -21.58 -19.43
C GLY A 303 -9.75 -20.47 -20.47
N ASP A 304 -10.27 -19.25 -20.21
CA ASP A 304 -10.13 -18.08 -21.09
C ASP A 304 -8.67 -17.60 -21.17
N LEU A 305 -7.94 -17.75 -20.05
CA LEU A 305 -6.55 -17.30 -19.89
C LEU A 305 -5.64 -18.48 -19.52
N LYS A 306 -4.39 -18.38 -19.97
CA LYS A 306 -3.29 -19.27 -19.57
C LYS A 306 -2.40 -18.54 -18.59
N ILE A 307 -2.45 -18.98 -17.32
CA ILE A 307 -1.67 -18.38 -16.23
C ILE A 307 -0.24 -18.94 -16.24
N PRO A 308 0.80 -18.10 -16.05
CA PRO A 308 2.18 -18.54 -16.00
C PRO A 308 2.44 -19.62 -14.93
N ALA A 309 3.18 -20.68 -15.30
CA ALA A 309 3.55 -21.77 -14.41
C ALA A 309 4.81 -21.39 -13.62
N LEU A 310 4.66 -20.86 -12.41
CA LEU A 310 5.78 -20.34 -11.61
C LEU A 310 6.37 -21.34 -10.62
N GLN A 311 5.56 -22.32 -10.19
CA GLN A 311 5.97 -23.35 -9.23
C GLN A 311 5.06 -24.58 -9.32
N PRO A 312 5.51 -25.76 -8.83
CA PRO A 312 4.62 -26.91 -8.70
C PRO A 312 3.41 -26.58 -7.83
N GLY A 313 2.21 -26.89 -8.33
CA GLY A 313 0.95 -26.54 -7.64
C GLY A 313 0.46 -27.57 -6.65
N SER A 314 1.09 -28.78 -6.60
CA SER A 314 0.66 -29.87 -5.72
C SER A 314 1.82 -30.81 -5.38
N SER A 315 1.82 -31.30 -4.15
CA SER A 315 2.77 -32.34 -3.69
C SER A 315 2.40 -33.75 -4.16
N ILE A 316 1.17 -33.97 -4.61
CA ILE A 316 0.64 -35.30 -4.97
C ILE A 316 0.02 -35.38 -6.38
N MET A 317 -0.14 -34.24 -7.07
CA MET A 317 -0.70 -34.18 -8.43
C MET A 317 0.34 -33.60 -9.40
N PRO A 318 1.16 -34.43 -10.05
CA PRO A 318 2.17 -33.96 -10.99
C PRO A 318 1.55 -33.13 -12.13
N GLY A 319 2.18 -32.01 -12.49
CA GLY A 319 1.71 -31.14 -13.57
C GLY A 319 0.59 -30.17 -13.20
N LYS A 320 0.07 -30.21 -11.96
CA LYS A 320 -0.92 -29.23 -11.50
C LYS A 320 -0.24 -27.86 -11.26
N VAL A 321 -0.77 -26.82 -11.91
CA VAL A 321 -0.37 -25.42 -11.72
C VAL A 321 -1.52 -24.67 -11.05
N ASN A 322 -1.24 -23.91 -10.02
CA ASN A 322 -2.21 -23.08 -9.30
C ASN A 322 -2.04 -21.60 -9.62
N PRO A 323 -3.09 -20.77 -9.52
CA PRO A 323 -3.06 -19.33 -9.74
C PRO A 323 -2.49 -18.60 -8.52
N VAL A 324 -1.25 -18.91 -8.14
CA VAL A 324 -0.64 -18.51 -6.85
C VAL A 324 -0.45 -16.98 -6.73
N ILE A 325 -0.25 -16.27 -7.84
CA ILE A 325 -0.11 -14.81 -7.81
C ILE A 325 -1.46 -14.11 -7.57
N PRO A 326 -2.55 -14.47 -8.26
CA PRO A 326 -3.90 -14.02 -7.87
C PRO A 326 -4.23 -14.31 -6.40
N GLU A 327 -3.94 -15.51 -5.91
CA GLU A 327 -4.19 -15.88 -4.50
C GLU A 327 -3.38 -15.01 -3.53
N MET A 328 -2.13 -14.73 -3.82
CA MET A 328 -1.29 -13.80 -3.04
C MET A 328 -1.91 -12.40 -2.99
N MET A 329 -2.31 -11.86 -4.15
CA MET A 329 -2.89 -10.50 -4.21
C MET A 329 -4.20 -10.42 -3.42
N MET A 330 -5.02 -11.46 -3.44
CA MET A 330 -6.24 -11.53 -2.64
C MET A 330 -5.95 -11.54 -1.13
N GLN A 331 -4.88 -12.22 -0.70
CA GLN A 331 -4.44 -12.23 0.71
C GLN A 331 -3.90 -10.86 1.13
N VAL A 332 -3.06 -10.22 0.31
CA VAL A 332 -2.58 -8.85 0.54
C VAL A 332 -3.76 -7.89 0.69
N SER A 333 -4.74 -7.99 -0.20
CA SER A 333 -5.94 -7.13 -0.16
C SER A 333 -6.73 -7.33 1.14
N ALA A 334 -6.90 -8.58 1.58
CA ALA A 334 -7.60 -8.89 2.83
C ALA A 334 -6.87 -8.30 4.05
N GLN A 335 -5.52 -8.38 4.09
CA GLN A 335 -4.73 -7.80 5.16
C GLN A 335 -4.87 -6.27 5.19
N VAL A 336 -4.78 -5.59 4.05
CA VAL A 336 -4.94 -4.12 3.95
C VAL A 336 -6.33 -3.67 4.43
N ILE A 337 -7.39 -4.41 4.11
CA ILE A 337 -8.75 -4.14 4.60
C ILE A 337 -8.80 -4.27 6.14
N GLY A 338 -8.15 -5.27 6.70
CA GLY A 338 -8.04 -5.44 8.15
C GLY A 338 -7.28 -4.31 8.83
N ASN A 339 -6.18 -3.88 8.23
CA ASN A 339 -5.35 -2.76 8.72
C ASN A 339 -6.14 -1.44 8.73
N ASP A 340 -6.93 -1.16 7.69
CA ASP A 340 -7.80 0.03 7.63
C ASP A 340 -8.82 0.05 8.78
N THR A 341 -9.38 -1.09 9.14
CA THR A 341 -10.29 -1.21 10.29
C THR A 341 -9.58 -0.85 11.59
N THR A 342 -8.35 -1.35 11.78
CA THR A 342 -7.52 -1.02 12.96
C THR A 342 -7.20 0.48 13.01
N ILE A 343 -6.82 1.08 11.88
CA ILE A 343 -6.50 2.51 11.77
C ILE A 343 -7.74 3.36 12.10
N THR A 344 -8.90 3.03 11.52
CA THR A 344 -10.16 3.75 11.75
C THR A 344 -10.56 3.73 13.22
N PHE A 345 -10.53 2.55 13.84
CA PHE A 345 -10.84 2.41 15.27
C PHE A 345 -9.85 3.19 16.14
N SER A 346 -8.56 3.11 15.83
CA SER A 346 -7.51 3.79 16.57
C SER A 346 -7.62 5.32 16.46
N SER A 347 -7.93 5.85 15.27
CA SER A 347 -8.13 7.29 15.09
C SER A 347 -9.33 7.81 15.88
N ALA A 348 -10.43 7.05 15.93
CA ALA A 348 -11.62 7.41 16.70
C ALA A 348 -11.41 7.49 18.22
N ASN A 349 -10.30 6.92 18.73
CA ASN A 349 -9.97 6.90 20.17
C ASN A 349 -9.05 8.06 20.63
N GLY A 350 -8.88 9.11 19.82
CA GLY A 350 -8.21 10.35 20.26
C GLY A 350 -9.00 11.04 21.38
N ASN A 351 -8.29 11.49 22.43
CA ASN A 351 -8.90 12.18 23.55
C ASN A 351 -8.23 13.54 23.76
N PHE A 352 -9.01 14.61 23.62
CA PHE A 352 -8.53 15.98 23.80
C PHE A 352 -7.33 16.28 22.86
N GLU A 353 -6.16 16.60 23.42
CA GLU A 353 -5.00 17.09 22.68
C GLU A 353 -4.06 15.98 22.20
N LEU A 354 -4.35 14.69 22.47
CA LEU A 354 -3.49 13.59 22.06
C LEU A 354 -4.27 12.31 21.74
N ASN A 355 -3.98 11.72 20.59
CA ASN A 355 -4.32 10.34 20.32
C ASN A 355 -3.24 9.39 20.89
N THR A 356 -3.65 8.41 21.68
CA THR A 356 -2.73 7.46 22.35
C THR A 356 -2.73 6.08 21.71
N MET A 357 -3.03 5.99 20.42
CA MET A 357 -2.90 4.78 19.60
C MET A 357 -1.99 5.01 18.38
N LEU A 358 -1.07 5.97 18.48
CA LEU A 358 -0.19 6.36 17.37
C LEU A 358 0.69 5.21 16.83
N PRO A 359 1.33 4.37 17.67
CA PRO A 359 2.21 3.31 17.18
C PRO A 359 1.48 2.27 16.33
N VAL A 360 0.31 1.81 16.76
CA VAL A 360 -0.46 0.80 16.03
C VAL A 360 -1.02 1.37 14.71
N MET A 361 -1.42 2.65 14.68
CA MET A 361 -1.82 3.31 13.43
C MET A 361 -0.65 3.40 12.44
N ALA A 362 0.51 3.86 12.89
CA ALA A 362 1.70 3.98 12.05
C ALA A 362 2.12 2.61 11.47
N HIS A 363 2.14 1.57 12.32
CA HIS A 363 2.47 0.21 11.87
C HIS A 363 1.52 -0.27 10.77
N ASN A 364 0.21 -0.23 11.01
CA ASN A 364 -0.78 -0.75 10.06
C ASN A 364 -0.82 0.05 8.74
N LEU A 365 -0.60 1.38 8.80
CA LEU A 365 -0.53 2.21 7.60
C LEU A 365 0.69 1.84 6.74
N LEU A 366 1.88 1.82 7.34
CA LEU A 366 3.12 1.55 6.63
C LEU A 366 3.20 0.10 6.13
N GLU A 367 2.66 -0.87 6.90
CA GLU A 367 2.51 -2.25 6.45
C GLU A 367 1.60 -2.32 5.21
N SER A 368 0.47 -1.62 5.21
CA SER A 368 -0.44 -1.59 4.07
C SER A 368 0.23 -1.03 2.80
N ILE A 369 1.00 0.05 2.93
CA ILE A 369 1.75 0.64 1.81
C ILE A 369 2.80 -0.36 1.30
N ALA A 370 3.58 -0.97 2.19
CA ALA A 370 4.62 -1.92 1.83
C ALA A 370 4.05 -3.18 1.13
N LEU A 371 2.96 -3.75 1.67
CA LEU A 371 2.28 -4.91 1.10
C LEU A 371 1.70 -4.60 -0.29
N LEU A 372 1.09 -3.44 -0.46
CA LEU A 372 0.57 -3.04 -1.77
C LEU A 372 1.71 -2.78 -2.76
N THR A 373 2.78 -2.10 -2.37
CA THR A 373 3.94 -1.84 -3.22
C THR A 373 4.53 -3.14 -3.76
N THR A 374 4.89 -4.05 -2.86
CA THR A 374 5.51 -5.33 -3.27
C THR A 374 4.52 -6.27 -3.95
N GLY A 375 3.27 -6.28 -3.49
CA GLY A 375 2.20 -7.10 -4.09
C GLY A 375 1.87 -6.67 -5.51
N VAL A 376 1.75 -5.36 -5.78
CA VAL A 376 1.50 -4.79 -7.11
C VAL A 376 2.66 -5.10 -8.06
N ASN A 377 3.91 -4.93 -7.63
CA ASN A 377 5.08 -5.30 -8.41
C ASN A 377 5.04 -6.79 -8.82
N VAL A 378 4.86 -7.68 -7.85
CA VAL A 378 4.78 -9.13 -8.11
C VAL A 378 3.60 -9.48 -9.02
N PHE A 379 2.45 -8.83 -8.83
CA PHE A 379 1.25 -9.04 -9.65
C PHE A 379 1.49 -8.63 -11.11
N GLY A 380 2.11 -7.48 -11.34
CA GLY A 380 2.48 -7.00 -12.68
C GLY A 380 3.52 -7.90 -13.35
N GLU A 381 4.67 -8.08 -12.72
CA GLU A 381 5.84 -8.75 -13.31
C GLU A 381 5.72 -10.27 -13.41
N LYS A 382 5.02 -10.93 -12.47
CA LYS A 382 4.90 -12.40 -12.43
C LYS A 382 3.59 -12.93 -12.98
N LEU A 383 2.59 -12.08 -13.23
CA LEU A 383 1.31 -12.50 -13.77
C LEU A 383 0.96 -11.74 -15.04
N ILE A 384 0.68 -10.41 -14.94
CA ILE A 384 0.11 -9.66 -16.06
C ILE A 384 1.03 -9.69 -17.29
N LYS A 385 2.33 -9.51 -17.08
CA LYS A 385 3.33 -9.47 -18.16
C LYS A 385 3.31 -10.72 -19.03
N ASP A 386 3.29 -11.90 -18.42
CA ASP A 386 3.37 -13.20 -19.10
C ASP A 386 2.01 -13.91 -19.23
N LEU A 387 0.91 -13.22 -18.95
CA LEU A 387 -0.44 -13.75 -19.12
C LEU A 387 -0.78 -13.90 -20.59
N GLU A 388 -1.37 -15.04 -20.99
CA GLU A 388 -1.77 -15.33 -22.36
C GLU A 388 -3.28 -15.57 -22.48
N ALA A 389 -3.85 -15.13 -23.60
CA ALA A 389 -5.23 -15.45 -23.97
C ALA A 389 -5.30 -16.85 -24.61
N ASN A 390 -6.32 -17.64 -24.27
CA ASN A 390 -6.63 -18.90 -24.92
C ASN A 390 -7.56 -18.64 -26.13
N THR A 391 -7.01 -18.04 -27.17
CA THR A 391 -7.77 -17.53 -28.31
C THR A 391 -8.60 -18.61 -29.03
N GLU A 392 -8.08 -19.84 -29.10
CA GLU A 392 -8.77 -20.98 -29.71
C GLU A 392 -10.09 -21.29 -28.97
N LYS A 393 -9.99 -21.47 -27.65
CA LYS A 393 -11.16 -21.71 -26.82
C LYS A 393 -12.15 -20.54 -26.81
N LEU A 394 -11.65 -19.31 -26.71
CA LEU A 394 -12.52 -18.12 -26.71
C LEU A 394 -13.32 -18.01 -28.01
N ASN A 395 -12.69 -18.29 -29.17
CA ASN A 395 -13.39 -18.31 -30.45
C ASN A 395 -14.46 -19.40 -30.52
N GLU A 396 -14.14 -20.62 -30.08
CA GLU A 396 -15.11 -21.72 -30.05
C GLU A 396 -16.31 -21.41 -29.14
N ASP A 397 -16.08 -20.90 -27.96
CA ASP A 397 -17.13 -20.58 -27.00
C ASP A 397 -18.02 -19.43 -27.52
N THR A 398 -17.44 -18.43 -28.18
CA THR A 398 -18.19 -17.29 -28.72
C THR A 398 -19.11 -17.75 -29.88
N GLN A 399 -18.65 -18.66 -30.74
CA GLN A 399 -19.48 -19.19 -31.83
C GLN A 399 -20.66 -19.99 -31.34
N LYS A 400 -20.54 -20.67 -30.17
CA LYS A 400 -21.59 -21.44 -29.52
C LYS A 400 -22.57 -20.64 -28.68
N ASN A 401 -22.29 -19.32 -28.52
CA ASN A 401 -23.09 -18.47 -27.62
C ASN A 401 -24.50 -18.21 -28.21
N SER A 402 -25.52 -18.80 -27.61
CA SER A 402 -26.92 -18.58 -28.01
C SER A 402 -27.41 -17.13 -27.77
N ILE A 403 -26.74 -16.36 -26.92
CA ILE A 403 -27.09 -14.95 -26.64
C ILE A 403 -26.78 -14.03 -27.84
N LEU A 404 -25.98 -14.49 -28.81
CA LEU A 404 -25.77 -13.79 -30.08
C LEU A 404 -27.10 -13.50 -30.81
N VAL A 405 -28.14 -14.30 -30.57
CA VAL A 405 -29.48 -14.02 -31.06
C VAL A 405 -30.02 -12.64 -30.71
N THR A 406 -29.50 -12.02 -29.65
CA THR A 406 -29.86 -10.65 -29.24
C THR A 406 -29.63 -9.64 -30.38
N ALA A 407 -28.62 -9.83 -31.20
CA ALA A 407 -28.34 -8.99 -32.38
C ALA A 407 -29.42 -9.10 -33.47
N LEU A 408 -30.18 -10.17 -33.45
CA LEU A 408 -31.23 -10.47 -34.47
C LEU A 408 -32.60 -9.93 -34.05
N VAL A 409 -32.79 -9.55 -32.78
CA VAL A 409 -34.09 -9.08 -32.26
C VAL A 409 -34.67 -7.92 -33.10
N PRO A 410 -33.89 -6.93 -33.56
CA PRO A 410 -34.44 -5.84 -34.39
C PRO A 410 -35.02 -6.30 -35.75
N LYS A 411 -34.54 -7.45 -36.30
CA LYS A 411 -35.01 -7.99 -37.59
C LYS A 411 -36.07 -9.07 -37.43
N LEU A 412 -35.94 -9.96 -36.45
CA LEU A 412 -36.79 -11.12 -36.27
C LEU A 412 -37.90 -10.93 -35.24
N GLY A 413 -37.79 -9.92 -34.38
CA GLY A 413 -38.60 -9.78 -33.19
C GLY A 413 -38.14 -10.68 -32.04
N TYR A 414 -38.55 -10.35 -30.83
CA TYR A 414 -38.10 -11.02 -29.61
C TYR A 414 -38.52 -12.49 -29.54
N ASP A 415 -39.78 -12.79 -29.88
CA ASP A 415 -40.34 -14.16 -29.76
C ASP A 415 -39.64 -15.14 -30.69
N VAL A 416 -39.44 -14.76 -31.97
CA VAL A 416 -38.73 -15.63 -32.94
C VAL A 416 -37.26 -15.78 -32.53
N ALA A 417 -36.63 -14.71 -32.07
CA ALA A 417 -35.25 -14.78 -31.56
C ALA A 417 -35.12 -15.71 -30.34
N ALA A 418 -36.12 -15.70 -29.41
CA ALA A 418 -36.14 -16.58 -28.25
C ALA A 418 -36.31 -18.04 -28.66
N GLU A 419 -37.17 -18.34 -29.66
CA GLU A 419 -37.35 -19.70 -30.21
C GLU A 419 -36.05 -20.22 -30.84
N VAL A 420 -35.35 -19.40 -31.63
CA VAL A 420 -34.08 -19.76 -32.25
C VAL A 420 -33.00 -20.04 -31.19
N ALA A 421 -32.90 -19.21 -30.17
CA ALA A 421 -31.96 -19.40 -29.05
C ALA A 421 -32.25 -20.73 -28.31
N LYS A 422 -33.51 -20.97 -28.00
CA LYS A 422 -33.92 -22.19 -27.32
C LYS A 422 -33.59 -23.45 -28.13
N GLU A 423 -33.90 -23.45 -29.42
CA GLU A 423 -33.62 -24.58 -30.30
C GLU A 423 -32.12 -24.83 -30.45
N ALA A 424 -31.32 -23.76 -30.55
CA ALA A 424 -29.88 -23.87 -30.59
C ALA A 424 -29.31 -24.51 -29.31
N MET A 425 -29.80 -24.08 -28.14
CA MET A 425 -29.40 -24.64 -26.84
C MET A 425 -29.82 -26.09 -26.68
N ASP A 426 -31.10 -26.42 -26.97
CA ASP A 426 -31.68 -27.76 -26.76
C ASP A 426 -31.01 -28.83 -27.65
N ASN A 427 -30.53 -28.44 -28.85
CA ASN A 427 -29.94 -29.37 -29.83
C ASN A 427 -28.40 -29.22 -29.95
N GLY A 428 -27.76 -28.36 -29.19
CA GLY A 428 -26.30 -28.11 -29.29
C GLY A 428 -25.84 -27.53 -30.65
N LEU A 429 -26.72 -26.75 -31.30
CA LEU A 429 -26.49 -26.12 -32.60
C LEU A 429 -26.03 -24.68 -32.38
N THR A 430 -25.42 -24.06 -33.42
CA THR A 430 -25.16 -22.63 -33.45
C THR A 430 -26.44 -21.87 -33.85
N ILE A 431 -26.51 -20.57 -33.49
CA ILE A 431 -27.58 -19.67 -33.96
C ILE A 431 -27.65 -19.69 -35.51
N LYS A 432 -26.50 -19.65 -36.18
CA LYS A 432 -26.39 -19.70 -37.64
C LYS A 432 -27.04 -20.98 -38.20
N ASP A 433 -26.77 -22.15 -37.62
CA ASP A 433 -27.31 -23.41 -38.07
C ASP A 433 -28.85 -23.44 -38.00
N VAL A 434 -29.42 -22.94 -36.88
CA VAL A 434 -30.88 -22.90 -36.71
C VAL A 434 -31.53 -21.91 -37.67
N LEU A 435 -30.96 -20.74 -37.90
CA LEU A 435 -31.46 -19.73 -38.82
C LEU A 435 -31.48 -20.23 -40.25
N LEU A 436 -30.41 -20.93 -40.70
CA LEU A 436 -30.32 -21.54 -42.02
C LEU A 436 -31.32 -22.69 -42.18
N SER A 437 -31.43 -23.56 -41.18
CA SER A 437 -32.35 -24.71 -41.24
C SER A 437 -33.84 -24.33 -41.30
N LYS A 438 -34.17 -23.17 -40.71
CA LYS A 438 -35.54 -22.60 -40.73
C LYS A 438 -35.77 -21.64 -41.89
N GLU A 439 -34.79 -21.41 -42.72
CA GLU A 439 -34.87 -20.46 -43.87
C GLU A 439 -35.31 -19.05 -43.44
N LEU A 440 -34.95 -18.62 -42.20
CA LEU A 440 -35.35 -17.32 -41.66
C LEU A 440 -34.56 -16.17 -42.23
N MET A 441 -33.36 -16.42 -42.69
CA MET A 441 -32.44 -15.36 -43.25
C MET A 441 -31.45 -15.99 -44.25
N THR A 442 -30.88 -15.13 -45.13
CA THR A 442 -29.78 -15.55 -46.00
C THR A 442 -28.47 -15.68 -45.21
N GLU A 443 -27.56 -16.54 -45.68
CA GLU A 443 -26.26 -16.73 -45.03
C GLU A 443 -25.47 -15.41 -44.91
N GLY A 444 -25.51 -14.61 -45.99
CA GLY A 444 -24.81 -13.28 -46.00
C GLY A 444 -25.41 -12.31 -44.97
N ASP A 445 -26.73 -12.28 -44.82
CA ASP A 445 -27.38 -11.45 -43.79
C ASP A 445 -27.06 -11.93 -42.37
N ILE A 446 -26.94 -13.23 -42.15
CA ILE A 446 -26.58 -13.84 -40.89
C ILE A 446 -25.14 -13.45 -40.52
N ASP A 447 -24.20 -13.62 -41.45
CA ASP A 447 -22.79 -13.32 -41.23
C ASP A 447 -22.56 -11.83 -40.97
N ASP A 448 -23.32 -10.93 -41.63
CA ASP A 448 -23.25 -9.50 -41.38
C ASP A 448 -23.80 -9.09 -39.99
N LEU A 449 -24.87 -9.71 -39.53
CA LEU A 449 -25.53 -9.40 -38.26
C LEU A 449 -24.88 -10.07 -37.06
N LEU A 450 -24.25 -11.23 -37.26
CA LEU A 450 -23.51 -11.95 -36.19
C LEU A 450 -22.02 -11.62 -36.22
N ASP A 451 -21.60 -10.63 -37.01
CA ASP A 451 -20.23 -10.13 -37.01
C ASP A 451 -19.93 -9.48 -35.67
N ILE A 452 -19.11 -10.16 -34.86
CA ILE A 452 -18.78 -9.73 -33.50
C ILE A 452 -18.14 -8.35 -33.48
N GLU A 453 -17.34 -7.98 -34.50
CA GLU A 453 -16.74 -6.64 -34.59
C GLU A 453 -17.78 -5.50 -34.65
N LYS A 454 -19.00 -5.81 -35.09
CA LYS A 454 -20.09 -4.83 -35.18
C LYS A 454 -20.97 -4.82 -33.92
N LEU A 455 -20.81 -5.82 -33.05
CA LEU A 455 -21.64 -6.01 -31.86
C LEU A 455 -21.00 -5.41 -30.58
N ILE A 456 -19.73 -5.01 -30.61
CA ILE A 456 -18.94 -4.53 -29.47
C ILE A 456 -18.51 -3.06 -29.65
#